data_cf1064d5c2995dfa7f7c3f87960ad54e
#
_entry.id   cf1064d5c2995dfa7f7c3f87960ad54e
#
_cell.length_a   1.000
_cell.length_b   1.000
_cell.length_c   1.000
_cell.angle_alpha   90.00
_cell.angle_beta   90.00
_cell.angle_gamma   90.00
#
_symmetry.space_group_name_H-M   'P 1'
#
loop_
_entity.id
_entity.type
_entity.pdbx_description
1 polymer ?
#
loop_
_entity_poly.entity_id
_entity_poly.type
_entity_poly.pdbx_seq_one_letter_code
_entity_poly.pdbx_strand_id
1 'polypeptide(L)'
;REQPRSRGLGDVYKRQVSNEISNAKKIKSIGGVSGVTAYGTLLGPYHYEWLNRSWVNSFYADSSVRMPQYLTEYVLRDRVDQLSNVDILYDWNFVGFSQNKDNISVQVEEMSGKEKKNFVAQYLVGCDGAFSLVRSLAGIKQKLDEHRKRMVLTVVRSPQMSALINEQFSNTSFFNVLHKDLHGYWQFLGRVDEDSRWFFHMPVENNATEDSVEVKFLLNRAIGAKFDIEIDYIGFWDLRFAHADNYRKGRVFIAGDAAHAHPPYGGYGVNMGFEDARNLAWKLAASLNGWGNDALLNTYNDERHAVFSSTRDNFISKMIKDDAAFLANYDPERDQFDFEKAWAKRAKPQDEVMLYLPNYAGSSIVKGIGSSGAVGKHCFEAKAGYHLAPAELNDGRNIYDLLGEDFTLILDDKMENEAEEAQSAAHSLNIPLKVLRVSMSKEVKRWAATVILVRPDHFIAFAGQNKKASMYNILTMAIGHKRRVK
;
A
#
# COMPACT_ATOMS: atom_id res chain seq x y z
N ARG A 1 -31.20 -20.18 15.49
CA ARG A 1 -30.70 -21.07 14.40
C ARG A 1 -29.26 -20.68 14.19
N GLU A 2 -28.35 -21.53 14.67
CA GLU A 2 -26.91 -21.38 14.44
C GLU A 2 -26.65 -21.57 12.95
N GLN A 3 -26.09 -20.54 12.32
CA GLN A 3 -25.51 -20.71 10.99
C GLN A 3 -24.20 -21.54 11.11
N PRO A 4 -23.93 -22.48 10.23
CA PRO A 4 -22.69 -23.21 10.26
C PRO A 4 -21.55 -22.22 10.02
N ARG A 5 -20.64 -22.11 10.99
CA ARG A 5 -19.38 -21.40 10.84
C ARG A 5 -18.62 -22.04 9.69
N SER A 6 -18.54 -21.38 8.55
CA SER A 6 -17.75 -21.80 7.40
C SER A 6 -16.26 -21.66 7.72
N ARG A 7 -15.74 -22.63 8.46
CA ARG A 7 -14.28 -22.75 8.71
C ARG A 7 -13.58 -22.99 7.38
N GLY A 8 -12.73 -22.08 6.96
CA GLY A 8 -11.85 -22.25 5.80
C GLY A 8 -12.25 -21.52 4.52
N LEU A 9 -13.43 -20.89 4.42
CA LEU A 9 -13.83 -20.12 3.23
C LEU A 9 -13.11 -18.77 3.12
N GLY A 10 -12.77 -18.11 4.21
CA GLY A 10 -12.17 -16.78 4.19
C GLY A 10 -10.78 -16.73 3.57
N ASP A 11 -9.94 -17.74 3.81
CA ASP A 11 -8.59 -17.80 3.24
C ASP A 11 -8.62 -18.14 1.75
N VAL A 12 -9.54 -19.00 1.35
CA VAL A 12 -9.81 -19.30 -0.07
C VAL A 12 -10.26 -18.03 -0.79
N TYR A 13 -11.11 -17.21 -0.18
CA TYR A 13 -11.61 -15.98 -0.78
C TYR A 13 -10.55 -14.88 -0.87
N LYS A 14 -9.67 -14.71 0.13
CA LYS A 14 -8.54 -13.75 0.05
C LYS A 14 -7.63 -14.07 -1.11
N ARG A 15 -7.30 -15.34 -1.29
CA ARG A 15 -6.51 -15.83 -2.42
C ARG A 15 -7.26 -15.74 -3.74
N GLN A 16 -8.57 -15.95 -3.73
CA GLN A 16 -9.38 -15.81 -4.92
C GLN A 16 -9.32 -14.38 -5.48
N VAL A 17 -9.50 -13.34 -4.66
CA VAL A 17 -9.36 -11.94 -5.09
C VAL A 17 -7.95 -11.64 -5.59
N SER A 18 -6.91 -12.10 -4.90
CA SER A 18 -5.52 -11.96 -5.35
C SER A 18 -5.29 -12.67 -6.69
N ASN A 19 -5.84 -13.87 -6.87
CA ASN A 19 -5.76 -14.63 -8.12
C ASN A 19 -6.60 -13.96 -9.23
N GLU A 20 -7.77 -13.44 -8.94
CA GLU A 20 -8.61 -12.72 -9.91
C GLU A 20 -7.92 -11.42 -10.35
N ILE A 21 -7.37 -10.65 -9.44
CA ILE A 21 -6.51 -9.50 -9.76
C ILE A 21 -5.32 -9.96 -10.60
N SER A 22 -4.67 -11.05 -10.21
CA SER A 22 -3.54 -11.60 -10.94
C SER A 22 -3.89 -12.15 -12.32
N ASN A 23 -5.10 -12.65 -12.52
CA ASN A 23 -5.59 -13.21 -13.78
C ASN A 23 -6.40 -12.21 -14.61
N ALA A 24 -6.80 -11.06 -14.03
CA ALA A 24 -7.34 -9.97 -14.82
C ALA A 24 -6.36 -9.57 -15.91
N LYS A 25 -6.82 -8.87 -16.93
CA LYS A 25 -6.00 -8.46 -18.08
C LYS A 25 -4.73 -7.73 -17.61
N LYS A 26 -3.68 -8.48 -17.37
CA LYS A 26 -2.38 -7.97 -16.91
C LYS A 26 -1.74 -7.22 -18.07
N ILE A 27 -1.17 -6.09 -17.76
CA ILE A 27 -0.14 -5.53 -18.63
C ILE A 27 1.05 -6.50 -18.53
N LYS A 28 1.49 -7.01 -19.64
CA LYS A 28 2.68 -7.88 -19.74
C LYS A 28 3.87 -7.05 -19.31
N SER A 29 4.14 -7.07 -18.05
CA SER A 29 5.20 -6.29 -17.43
C SER A 29 6.05 -7.22 -16.62
N ILE A 30 7.32 -7.02 -16.71
CA ILE A 30 8.27 -7.69 -15.85
C ILE A 30 8.18 -7.04 -14.49
N GLY A 31 7.33 -7.58 -13.63
CA GLY A 31 7.38 -7.44 -12.20
C GLY A 31 7.73 -6.05 -11.65
N GLY A 32 7.18 -4.97 -12.20
CA GLY A 32 7.42 -3.63 -11.67
C GLY A 32 8.75 -3.00 -12.09
N VAL A 33 9.37 -3.46 -13.17
CA VAL A 33 10.53 -2.79 -13.78
C VAL A 33 10.09 -1.49 -14.44
N SER A 34 10.77 -0.41 -14.12
CA SER A 34 10.63 0.87 -14.81
C SER A 34 11.98 1.39 -15.27
N GLY A 35 11.97 2.14 -16.35
CA GLY A 35 13.14 2.86 -16.82
C GLY A 35 13.21 4.26 -16.25
N VAL A 36 14.41 4.73 -15.95
CA VAL A 36 14.69 6.14 -15.64
C VAL A 36 15.62 6.68 -16.72
N THR A 37 15.24 7.81 -17.29
CA THR A 37 15.99 8.49 -18.33
C THR A 37 16.34 9.90 -17.88
N ALA A 38 17.58 10.31 -18.10
CA ALA A 38 17.99 11.69 -17.86
C ALA A 38 17.89 12.52 -19.14
N TYR A 39 17.77 13.82 -18.95
CA TYR A 39 17.81 14.84 -19.99
C TYR A 39 16.75 14.72 -21.09
N GLY A 40 15.58 14.22 -20.71
CA GLY A 40 14.35 14.54 -21.39
C GLY A 40 14.00 13.72 -22.62
N THR A 41 14.77 12.68 -22.95
CA THR A 41 14.39 11.79 -24.06
C THR A 41 14.50 10.33 -23.69
N LEU A 42 13.40 9.61 -23.79
CA LEU A 42 13.34 8.19 -23.47
C LEU A 42 14.24 7.35 -24.39
N LEU A 43 14.30 7.68 -25.69
CA LEU A 43 15.13 6.98 -26.66
C LEU A 43 16.60 7.45 -26.65
N GLY A 44 16.97 8.28 -25.68
CA GLY A 44 18.35 8.73 -25.49
C GLY A 44 19.24 7.66 -24.84
N PRO A 45 20.54 7.97 -24.66
CA PRO A 45 21.51 6.98 -24.18
C PRO A 45 21.51 6.75 -22.66
N TYR A 46 20.86 7.64 -21.89
CA TYR A 46 20.99 7.67 -20.43
C TYR A 46 19.75 7.10 -19.73
N HIS A 47 19.73 5.78 -19.53
CA HIS A 47 18.65 5.10 -18.80
C HIS A 47 19.19 3.97 -17.93
N TYR A 48 18.41 3.58 -16.92
CA TYR A 48 18.66 2.41 -16.07
C TYR A 48 17.35 1.82 -15.57
N GLU A 49 17.38 0.56 -15.13
CA GLU A 49 16.25 -0.08 -14.45
C GLU A 49 16.01 0.54 -13.07
N TRP A 50 14.75 0.77 -12.75
CA TRP A 50 14.31 1.28 -11.48
C TRP A 50 13.11 0.47 -10.97
N LEU A 51 12.93 0.39 -9.64
CA LEU A 51 11.84 -0.36 -9.00
C LEU A 51 11.73 -1.82 -9.48
N ASN A 52 12.82 -2.50 -9.67
CA ASN A 52 12.80 -3.93 -9.96
C ASN A 52 12.40 -4.70 -8.68
N ARG A 53 11.11 -4.94 -8.51
CA ARG A 53 10.56 -5.61 -7.32
C ARG A 53 10.78 -7.12 -7.31
N SER A 54 11.25 -7.71 -8.42
CA SER A 54 11.60 -9.13 -8.46
C SER A 54 12.68 -9.51 -7.44
N TRP A 55 13.54 -8.55 -7.08
CA TRP A 55 14.59 -8.75 -6.08
C TRP A 55 14.07 -9.07 -4.67
N VAL A 56 12.84 -8.66 -4.38
CA VAL A 56 12.23 -8.88 -3.06
C VAL A 56 11.07 -9.89 -3.08
N ASN A 57 10.73 -10.44 -4.24
CA ASN A 57 9.60 -11.37 -4.40
C ASN A 57 9.67 -12.58 -3.46
N SER A 58 10.88 -13.09 -3.18
CA SER A 58 11.05 -14.26 -2.30
C SER A 58 10.66 -14.00 -0.84
N PHE A 59 10.53 -12.73 -0.43
CA PHE A 59 10.12 -12.35 0.92
C PHE A 59 8.61 -12.16 1.07
N TYR A 60 7.85 -12.31 -0.03
CA TYR A 60 6.39 -12.12 -0.07
C TYR A 60 5.69 -13.33 -0.68
N ALA A 61 4.45 -13.55 -0.27
CA ALA A 61 3.64 -14.68 -0.76
C ALA A 61 3.23 -14.50 -2.22
N ASP A 62 3.00 -13.25 -2.64
CA ASP A 62 2.60 -12.90 -4.00
C ASP A 62 3.64 -11.98 -4.66
N SER A 63 3.79 -12.11 -5.96
CA SER A 63 4.64 -11.20 -6.74
C SER A 63 3.93 -9.87 -7.02
N SER A 64 4.72 -8.81 -7.22
CA SER A 64 4.19 -7.52 -7.61
C SER A 64 3.49 -7.60 -8.97
N VAL A 65 2.28 -7.08 -9.06
CA VAL A 65 1.48 -7.01 -10.30
C VAL A 65 1.22 -5.55 -10.61
N ARG A 66 1.27 -5.21 -11.90
CA ARG A 66 0.83 -3.93 -12.37
C ARG A 66 -0.47 -4.08 -13.16
N MET A 67 -1.47 -3.33 -12.77
CA MET A 67 -2.80 -3.41 -13.35
C MET A 67 -3.41 -2.00 -13.43
N PRO A 68 -4.15 -1.67 -14.50
CA PRO A 68 -4.93 -0.44 -14.56
C PRO A 68 -5.92 -0.32 -13.41
N GLN A 69 -6.09 0.90 -12.89
CA GLN A 69 -6.96 1.16 -11.75
C GLN A 69 -8.37 0.64 -11.96
N TYR A 70 -8.96 0.87 -13.14
CA TYR A 70 -10.35 0.45 -13.42
C TYR A 70 -10.56 -1.07 -13.33
N LEU A 71 -9.55 -1.88 -13.66
CA LEU A 71 -9.62 -3.34 -13.50
C LEU A 71 -9.53 -3.73 -12.02
N THR A 72 -8.68 -3.07 -11.24
CA THR A 72 -8.59 -3.28 -9.80
C THR A 72 -9.92 -2.95 -9.12
N GLU A 73 -10.51 -1.80 -9.47
CA GLU A 73 -11.82 -1.40 -8.95
C GLU A 73 -12.92 -2.37 -9.35
N TYR A 74 -12.91 -2.84 -10.60
CA TYR A 74 -13.89 -3.82 -11.08
C TYR A 74 -13.86 -5.11 -10.23
N VAL A 75 -12.68 -5.70 -10.04
CA VAL A 75 -12.55 -6.93 -9.24
C VAL A 75 -12.97 -6.71 -7.78
N LEU A 76 -12.62 -5.58 -7.20
CA LEU A 76 -13.01 -5.26 -5.81
C LEU A 76 -14.52 -5.03 -5.69
N ARG A 77 -15.16 -4.34 -6.62
CA ARG A 77 -16.60 -4.12 -6.64
C ARG A 77 -17.37 -5.43 -6.83
N ASP A 78 -16.97 -6.23 -7.82
CA ASP A 78 -17.56 -7.55 -8.03
C ASP A 78 -17.49 -8.43 -6.77
N ARG A 79 -16.36 -8.38 -6.07
CA ARG A 79 -16.22 -9.08 -4.80
C ARG A 79 -17.13 -8.55 -3.70
N VAL A 80 -17.27 -7.24 -3.57
CA VAL A 80 -18.14 -6.62 -2.54
C VAL A 80 -19.60 -6.92 -2.83
N ASP A 81 -20.04 -6.92 -4.08
CA ASP A 81 -21.40 -7.23 -4.49
C ASP A 81 -21.81 -8.68 -4.13
N GLN A 82 -20.83 -9.59 -3.98
CA GLN A 82 -21.06 -10.98 -3.53
C GLN A 82 -21.19 -11.11 -2.00
N LEU A 83 -20.93 -10.05 -1.23
CA LEU A 83 -20.97 -10.07 0.23
C LEU A 83 -22.34 -9.66 0.75
N SER A 84 -23.11 -10.61 1.30
CA SER A 84 -24.46 -10.36 1.82
C SER A 84 -24.55 -9.46 3.05
N ASN A 85 -23.41 -9.14 3.65
CA ASN A 85 -23.29 -8.27 4.83
C ASN A 85 -22.75 -6.88 4.51
N VAL A 86 -22.68 -6.51 3.24
CA VAL A 86 -22.25 -5.19 2.77
C VAL A 86 -23.34 -4.60 1.89
N ASP A 87 -23.78 -3.39 2.22
CA ASP A 87 -24.68 -2.58 1.42
C ASP A 87 -23.90 -1.46 0.74
N ILE A 88 -24.03 -1.33 -0.59
CA ILE A 88 -23.42 -0.26 -1.37
C ILE A 88 -24.50 0.70 -1.81
N LEU A 89 -24.32 1.99 -1.51
CA LEU A 89 -25.18 3.06 -1.99
C LEU A 89 -24.43 3.89 -3.03
N TYR A 90 -24.66 3.62 -4.31
CA TYR A 90 -24.18 4.43 -5.41
C TYR A 90 -25.01 5.71 -5.54
N ASP A 91 -24.41 6.77 -6.07
CA ASP A 91 -25.05 8.08 -6.28
C ASP A 91 -25.53 8.76 -4.99
N TRP A 92 -24.89 8.46 -3.85
CA TRP A 92 -25.13 9.10 -2.56
C TRP A 92 -23.92 9.89 -2.08
N ASN A 93 -24.16 11.10 -1.64
CA ASN A 93 -23.16 11.96 -1.04
C ASN A 93 -23.24 11.91 0.50
N PHE A 94 -22.09 11.79 1.14
CA PHE A 94 -21.98 12.07 2.57
C PHE A 94 -22.14 13.58 2.80
N VAL A 95 -23.02 13.95 3.74
CA VAL A 95 -23.34 15.35 4.04
C VAL A 95 -22.78 15.77 5.40
N GLY A 96 -22.82 14.85 6.38
CA GLY A 96 -22.36 15.18 7.72
C GLY A 96 -22.56 14.04 8.72
N PHE A 97 -22.06 14.27 9.93
CA PHE A 97 -22.26 13.35 11.05
C PHE A 97 -22.31 14.07 12.38
N SER A 98 -22.87 13.39 13.38
CA SER A 98 -22.70 13.68 14.80
C SER A 98 -22.32 12.41 15.55
N GLN A 99 -21.48 12.50 16.59
CA GLN A 99 -21.10 11.35 17.38
C GLN A 99 -21.28 11.60 18.89
N ASN A 100 -21.56 10.53 19.63
CA ASN A 100 -21.52 10.48 21.07
C ASN A 100 -20.60 9.33 21.54
N LYS A 101 -20.63 8.96 22.81
CA LYS A 101 -19.78 7.89 23.35
C LYS A 101 -20.13 6.50 22.80
N ASP A 102 -21.38 6.26 22.37
CA ASP A 102 -21.88 4.94 22.01
C ASP A 102 -22.01 4.71 20.49
N ASN A 103 -22.35 5.77 19.73
CA ASN A 103 -22.62 5.65 18.30
C ASN A 103 -22.30 6.94 17.53
N ILE A 104 -22.44 6.84 16.22
CA ILE A 104 -22.32 7.93 15.27
C ILE A 104 -23.56 7.93 14.37
N SER A 105 -24.16 9.11 14.18
CA SER A 105 -25.26 9.34 13.23
C SER A 105 -24.69 10.00 11.99
N VAL A 106 -24.91 9.39 10.83
CA VAL A 106 -24.36 9.81 9.54
C VAL A 106 -25.50 10.24 8.62
N GLN A 107 -25.37 11.39 8.01
CA GLN A 107 -26.33 11.93 7.04
C GLN A 107 -25.78 11.78 5.62
N VAL A 108 -26.61 11.27 4.75
CA VAL A 108 -26.31 11.13 3.31
C VAL A 108 -27.47 11.69 2.48
N GLU A 109 -27.15 12.17 1.28
CA GLU A 109 -28.10 12.73 0.34
C GLU A 109 -27.88 12.14 -1.04
N GLU A 110 -28.93 11.70 -1.70
CA GLU A 110 -28.86 11.24 -3.07
C GLU A 110 -28.37 12.37 -4.01
N MET A 111 -27.56 12.07 -5.01
CA MET A 111 -27.00 13.09 -5.93
C MET A 111 -28.09 13.88 -6.66
N SER A 112 -29.27 13.30 -6.85
CA SER A 112 -30.43 14.01 -7.41
C SER A 112 -31.05 15.05 -6.45
N GLY A 113 -30.66 15.04 -5.16
CA GLY A 113 -31.22 15.89 -4.13
C GLY A 113 -32.63 15.51 -3.64
N LYS A 114 -33.18 14.40 -4.14
CA LYS A 114 -34.56 13.98 -3.85
C LYS A 114 -34.73 13.28 -2.51
N GLU A 115 -33.72 12.59 -2.07
CA GLU A 115 -33.78 11.76 -0.87
C GLU A 115 -32.60 12.05 0.07
N LYS A 116 -32.90 12.08 1.37
CA LYS A 116 -31.90 12.15 2.46
C LYS A 116 -32.12 10.97 3.39
N LYS A 117 -31.01 10.36 3.84
CA LYS A 117 -31.04 9.24 4.79
C LYS A 117 -30.13 9.53 5.97
N ASN A 118 -30.54 8.99 7.13
CA ASN A 118 -29.72 8.98 8.33
C ASN A 118 -29.42 7.53 8.71
N PHE A 119 -28.13 7.25 8.92
CA PHE A 119 -27.67 5.95 9.42
C PHE A 119 -27.11 6.11 10.82
N VAL A 120 -27.37 5.13 11.68
CA VAL A 120 -26.72 5.03 12.98
C VAL A 120 -25.74 3.85 12.92
N ALA A 121 -24.49 4.14 13.23
CA ALA A 121 -23.40 3.17 13.18
C ALA A 121 -22.54 3.24 14.44
N GLN A 122 -21.69 2.25 14.64
CA GLN A 122 -20.71 2.29 15.72
C GLN A 122 -19.46 3.09 15.34
N TYR A 123 -19.07 3.05 14.06
CA TYR A 123 -17.91 3.76 13.55
C TYR A 123 -18.18 4.34 12.16
N LEU A 124 -17.44 5.39 11.81
CA LEU A 124 -17.38 5.99 10.47
C LEU A 124 -15.93 5.94 9.97
N VAL A 125 -15.74 5.48 8.74
CA VAL A 125 -14.42 5.52 8.07
C VAL A 125 -14.52 6.41 6.84
N GLY A 126 -13.81 7.52 6.84
CA GLY A 126 -13.68 8.43 5.69
C GLY A 126 -12.60 7.94 4.74
N CYS A 127 -13.02 7.46 3.56
CA CYS A 127 -12.15 7.14 2.43
C CYS A 127 -12.46 8.07 1.25
N ASP A 128 -12.82 9.32 1.55
CA ASP A 128 -13.41 10.33 0.66
C ASP A 128 -12.33 11.24 0.01
N GLY A 129 -11.09 10.74 -0.06
CA GLY A 129 -10.03 11.34 -0.86
C GLY A 129 -9.38 12.58 -0.25
N ALA A 130 -8.52 13.22 -1.04
CA ALA A 130 -7.64 14.31 -0.59
C ALA A 130 -8.40 15.53 -0.01
N PHE A 131 -9.63 15.78 -0.45
CA PHE A 131 -10.51 16.86 0.02
C PHE A 131 -11.52 16.40 1.08
N SER A 132 -11.25 15.33 1.78
CA SER A 132 -12.12 14.66 2.73
C SER A 132 -12.99 15.59 3.56
N LEU A 133 -14.30 15.48 3.37
CA LEU A 133 -15.29 16.17 4.20
C LEU A 133 -15.38 15.51 5.58
N VAL A 134 -15.23 14.18 5.66
CA VAL A 134 -15.18 13.45 6.94
C VAL A 134 -14.05 13.96 7.81
N ARG A 135 -12.83 14.09 7.27
CA ARG A 135 -11.68 14.67 7.99
C ARG A 135 -11.97 16.07 8.50
N SER A 136 -12.51 16.92 7.62
CA SER A 136 -12.78 18.33 7.94
C SER A 136 -13.82 18.47 9.05
N LEU A 137 -14.94 17.75 8.97
CA LEU A 137 -16.01 17.77 9.97
C LEU A 137 -15.59 17.11 11.29
N ALA A 138 -14.67 16.13 11.26
CA ALA A 138 -14.06 15.57 12.46
C ALA A 138 -13.11 16.55 13.17
N GLY A 139 -12.77 17.67 12.55
CA GLY A 139 -11.79 18.63 13.09
C GLY A 139 -10.37 18.07 13.11
N ILE A 140 -10.05 17.12 12.26
CA ILE A 140 -8.71 16.58 12.08
C ILE A 140 -7.94 17.51 11.16
N LYS A 141 -6.86 18.11 11.69
CA LYS A 141 -6.01 19.01 10.92
C LYS A 141 -5.11 18.22 9.96
N GLN A 142 -4.70 18.87 8.90
CA GLN A 142 -3.80 18.31 7.90
C GLN A 142 -2.66 19.29 7.61
N LYS A 143 -1.43 18.81 7.63
CA LYS A 143 -0.27 19.55 7.14
C LYS A 143 -0.21 19.39 5.63
N LEU A 144 -0.07 20.53 4.94
CA LEU A 144 0.15 20.60 3.50
C LEU A 144 1.55 21.17 3.29
N ASP A 145 2.39 20.45 2.55
CA ASP A 145 3.66 21.01 2.11
C ASP A 145 3.42 21.86 0.85
N GLU A 146 4.23 22.91 0.65
CA GLU A 146 4.03 23.93 -0.39
C GLU A 146 4.33 23.46 -1.83
N HIS A 147 4.39 22.17 -2.09
CA HIS A 147 4.58 21.60 -3.42
C HIS A 147 3.31 21.71 -4.29
N ARG A 148 2.84 22.93 -4.48
CA ARG A 148 1.67 23.21 -5.36
C ARG A 148 2.10 23.10 -6.82
N LYS A 149 2.15 21.88 -7.34
CA LYS A 149 2.36 21.63 -8.77
C LYS A 149 1.07 21.08 -9.35
N ARG A 150 0.58 21.74 -10.40
CA ARG A 150 -0.49 21.20 -11.21
C ARG A 150 0.09 20.14 -12.14
N MET A 151 -0.58 19.02 -12.23
CA MET A 151 -0.20 17.89 -13.08
C MET A 151 -1.27 17.69 -14.14
N VAL A 152 -0.87 17.38 -15.35
CA VAL A 152 -1.74 16.81 -16.37
C VAL A 152 -1.58 15.29 -16.38
N LEU A 153 -2.69 14.59 -16.49
CA LEU A 153 -2.76 13.17 -16.86
C LEU A 153 -3.40 13.10 -18.24
N THR A 154 -2.70 12.45 -19.16
CA THR A 154 -3.29 12.09 -20.45
C THR A 154 -3.27 10.58 -20.64
N VAL A 155 -4.29 10.04 -21.32
CA VAL A 155 -4.26 8.71 -21.90
C VAL A 155 -4.31 8.86 -23.40
N VAL A 156 -3.33 8.29 -24.07
CA VAL A 156 -3.19 8.41 -25.53
C VAL A 156 -3.07 7.05 -26.17
N ARG A 157 -3.49 6.96 -27.41
CA ARG A 157 -3.29 5.80 -28.28
C ARG A 157 -2.28 6.16 -29.37
N SER A 158 -1.23 5.35 -29.52
CA SER A 158 -0.22 5.51 -30.56
C SER A 158 0.51 4.20 -30.86
N PRO A 159 0.13 3.48 -31.91
CA PRO A 159 0.87 2.31 -32.38
C PRO A 159 2.31 2.62 -32.76
N GLN A 160 2.55 3.81 -33.38
CA GLN A 160 3.89 4.26 -33.77
C GLN A 160 4.80 4.43 -32.56
N MET A 161 4.33 5.12 -31.51
CA MET A 161 5.06 5.28 -30.25
C MET A 161 5.34 3.92 -29.60
N SER A 162 4.35 3.02 -29.61
CA SER A 162 4.51 1.68 -29.07
C SER A 162 5.60 0.89 -29.78
N ALA A 163 5.65 0.96 -31.11
CA ALA A 163 6.69 0.31 -31.90
C ALA A 163 8.09 0.85 -31.56
N LEU A 164 8.26 2.19 -31.53
CA LEU A 164 9.51 2.85 -31.18
C LEU A 164 10.01 2.45 -29.78
N ILE A 165 9.13 2.44 -28.80
CA ILE A 165 9.51 2.07 -27.42
C ILE A 165 9.84 0.57 -27.35
N ASN A 166 9.12 -0.28 -28.05
CA ASN A 166 9.31 -1.74 -28.01
C ASN A 166 10.67 -2.17 -28.59
N GLU A 167 11.24 -1.43 -29.51
CA GLU A 167 12.58 -1.73 -30.07
C GLU A 167 13.66 -1.75 -28.98
N GLN A 168 13.58 -0.84 -27.99
CA GLN A 168 14.59 -0.73 -26.93
C GLN A 168 14.08 -1.28 -25.59
N PHE A 169 12.78 -1.19 -25.31
CA PHE A 169 12.20 -1.40 -23.97
C PHE A 169 11.00 -2.34 -23.98
N SER A 170 11.09 -3.45 -24.70
CA SER A 170 9.99 -4.44 -24.83
C SER A 170 9.45 -4.95 -23.48
N ASN A 171 10.28 -4.95 -22.44
CA ASN A 171 9.99 -5.50 -21.12
C ASN A 171 9.74 -4.43 -20.04
N THR A 172 9.79 -3.15 -20.38
CA THR A 172 9.59 -2.05 -19.43
C THR A 172 8.15 -1.55 -19.49
N SER A 173 7.51 -1.49 -18.35
CA SER A 173 6.07 -1.14 -18.24
C SER A 173 5.80 0.34 -18.09
N PHE A 174 6.71 1.09 -17.47
CA PHE A 174 6.63 2.55 -17.38
C PHE A 174 8.01 3.19 -17.20
N PHE A 175 8.06 4.49 -17.41
CA PHE A 175 9.29 5.27 -17.45
C PHE A 175 9.13 6.55 -16.64
N ASN A 176 10.22 6.92 -15.97
CA ASN A 176 10.40 8.24 -15.41
C ASN A 176 11.38 9.00 -16.28
N VAL A 177 10.93 10.07 -16.91
CA VAL A 177 11.77 10.93 -17.72
C VAL A 177 12.17 12.13 -16.90
N LEU A 178 13.45 12.20 -16.53
CA LEU A 178 14.02 13.30 -15.76
C LEU A 178 14.44 14.44 -16.70
N HIS A 179 14.21 15.67 -16.28
CA HIS A 179 14.68 16.86 -16.96
C HIS A 179 15.03 17.94 -15.94
N LYS A 180 16.11 18.73 -16.20
CA LYS A 180 16.56 19.78 -15.29
C LYS A 180 15.47 20.83 -14.99
N ASP A 181 14.65 21.17 -15.97
CA ASP A 181 13.57 22.15 -15.84
C ASP A 181 12.41 21.64 -14.97
N LEU A 182 12.37 20.37 -14.64
CA LEU A 182 11.35 19.78 -13.77
C LEU A 182 11.73 19.82 -12.28
N HIS A 183 12.94 20.32 -11.93
CA HIS A 183 13.39 20.51 -10.55
C HIS A 183 13.24 19.25 -9.66
N GLY A 184 13.58 18.07 -10.21
CA GLY A 184 13.45 16.78 -9.52
C GLY A 184 12.07 16.13 -9.62
N TYR A 185 11.09 16.79 -10.22
CA TYR A 185 9.82 16.16 -10.62
C TYR A 185 9.99 15.41 -11.93
N TRP A 186 9.14 14.44 -12.17
CA TRP A 186 9.27 13.53 -13.30
C TRP A 186 8.15 13.68 -14.28
N GLN A 187 8.43 13.35 -15.53
CA GLN A 187 7.42 12.93 -16.47
C GLN A 187 7.27 11.41 -16.35
N PHE A 188 6.03 10.96 -16.12
CA PHE A 188 5.70 9.54 -16.09
C PHE A 188 5.05 9.15 -17.40
N LEU A 189 5.61 8.14 -18.03
CA LEU A 189 5.02 7.49 -19.19
C LEU A 189 4.86 6.00 -18.87
N GLY A 190 3.69 5.42 -19.14
CA GLY A 190 3.48 4.00 -18.89
C GLY A 190 2.38 3.40 -19.74
N ARG A 191 2.48 2.09 -19.92
CA ARG A 191 1.49 1.31 -20.66
C ARG A 191 0.18 1.24 -19.87
N VAL A 192 -0.93 1.43 -20.55
CA VAL A 192 -2.28 1.15 -20.03
C VAL A 192 -2.71 -0.26 -20.44
N ASP A 193 -2.32 -0.69 -21.64
CA ASP A 193 -2.57 -2.03 -22.15
C ASP A 193 -1.35 -2.57 -22.93
N GLU A 194 -1.46 -3.78 -23.46
CA GLU A 194 -0.41 -4.40 -24.27
C GLU A 194 -0.35 -3.87 -25.71
N ASP A 195 -1.41 -3.17 -26.15
CA ASP A 195 -1.53 -2.76 -27.55
C ASP A 195 -0.84 -1.42 -27.82
N SER A 196 -1.54 -0.32 -27.55
CA SER A 196 -1.06 0.99 -27.97
C SER A 196 -1.48 2.14 -27.07
N ARG A 197 -2.13 1.86 -25.95
CA ARG A 197 -2.54 2.88 -25.00
C ARG A 197 -1.47 3.16 -23.95
N TRP A 198 -1.23 4.44 -23.74
CA TRP A 198 -0.24 4.92 -22.79
C TRP A 198 -0.82 6.03 -21.93
N PHE A 199 -0.49 6.04 -20.66
CA PHE A 199 -0.69 7.22 -19.84
C PHE A 199 0.58 8.07 -19.81
N PHE A 200 0.40 9.38 -19.69
CA PHE A 200 1.47 10.33 -19.53
C PHE A 200 1.08 11.36 -18.46
N HIS A 201 1.92 11.49 -17.45
CA HIS A 201 1.81 12.49 -16.40
C HIS A 201 2.98 13.44 -16.45
N MET A 202 2.72 14.74 -16.30
CA MET A 202 3.80 15.71 -16.15
C MET A 202 3.33 16.96 -15.40
N PRO A 203 4.26 17.70 -14.76
CA PRO A 203 3.97 19.03 -14.26
C PRO A 203 3.61 19.99 -15.39
N VAL A 204 2.62 20.83 -15.15
CA VAL A 204 2.20 21.91 -16.04
C VAL A 204 2.03 23.21 -15.27
N GLU A 205 1.83 24.34 -15.96
CA GLU A 205 1.52 25.60 -15.31
C GLU A 205 0.22 25.51 -14.50
N ASN A 206 0.13 26.28 -13.42
CA ASN A 206 -1.00 26.19 -12.50
C ASN A 206 -2.35 26.59 -13.13
N ASN A 207 -2.31 27.39 -14.19
CA ASN A 207 -3.47 27.82 -14.96
C ASN A 207 -3.71 26.98 -16.23
N ALA A 208 -2.97 25.90 -16.43
CA ALA A 208 -3.13 25.04 -17.60
C ALA A 208 -4.54 24.48 -17.70
N THR A 209 -5.07 24.51 -18.92
CA THR A 209 -6.36 23.96 -19.34
C THR A 209 -6.15 22.94 -20.44
N GLU A 210 -7.19 22.21 -20.79
CA GLU A 210 -7.14 21.22 -21.87
C GLU A 210 -6.63 21.81 -23.18
N ASP A 211 -7.15 23.01 -23.54
CA ASP A 211 -6.78 23.71 -24.78
C ASP A 211 -5.35 24.28 -24.75
N SER A 212 -4.78 24.49 -23.57
CA SER A 212 -3.44 25.08 -23.42
C SER A 212 -2.30 24.07 -23.40
N VAL A 213 -2.60 22.76 -23.29
CA VAL A 213 -1.59 21.70 -23.17
C VAL A 213 -1.39 20.99 -24.51
N GLU A 214 -0.26 21.23 -25.15
CA GLU A 214 0.11 20.59 -26.40
C GLU A 214 0.66 19.17 -26.15
N VAL A 215 -0.23 18.22 -25.84
CA VAL A 215 0.10 16.84 -25.43
C VAL A 215 1.04 16.15 -26.42
N LYS A 216 0.76 16.28 -27.74
CA LYS A 216 1.59 15.67 -28.79
C LYS A 216 3.04 16.21 -28.78
N PHE A 217 3.19 17.52 -28.63
CA PHE A 217 4.51 18.15 -28.55
C PHE A 217 5.28 17.67 -27.31
N LEU A 218 4.62 17.61 -26.15
CA LEU A 218 5.22 17.20 -24.90
C LEU A 218 5.65 15.73 -24.92
N LEU A 219 4.81 14.84 -25.48
CA LEU A 219 5.14 13.43 -25.67
C LEU A 219 6.29 13.23 -26.67
N ASN A 220 6.26 13.89 -27.83
CA ASN A 220 7.34 13.81 -28.81
C ASN A 220 8.67 14.25 -28.21
N ARG A 221 8.65 15.30 -27.38
CA ARG A 221 9.84 15.76 -26.66
C ARG A 221 10.31 14.73 -25.61
N ALA A 222 9.39 14.18 -24.81
CA ALA A 222 9.73 13.19 -23.77
C ALA A 222 10.26 11.87 -24.35
N ILE A 223 9.78 11.45 -25.51
CA ILE A 223 10.25 10.25 -26.21
C ILE A 223 11.54 10.52 -27.00
N GLY A 224 11.66 11.70 -27.59
CA GLY A 224 12.77 12.06 -28.49
C GLY A 224 12.53 11.62 -29.95
N ALA A 225 11.26 11.44 -30.35
CA ALA A 225 10.84 11.07 -31.69
C ALA A 225 9.49 11.74 -32.05
N LYS A 226 9.21 11.79 -33.35
CA LYS A 226 7.91 12.28 -33.88
C LYS A 226 7.00 11.11 -34.18
N PHE A 227 5.77 11.17 -33.71
CA PHE A 227 4.71 10.19 -33.96
C PHE A 227 3.34 10.86 -33.83
N ASP A 228 2.30 10.16 -34.29
CA ASP A 228 0.93 10.59 -34.13
C ASP A 228 0.30 9.96 -32.90
N ILE A 229 -0.62 10.71 -32.30
CA ILE A 229 -1.39 10.29 -31.13
C ILE A 229 -2.87 10.55 -31.34
N GLU A 230 -3.70 9.71 -30.73
CA GLU A 230 -5.11 9.94 -30.45
C GLU A 230 -5.24 10.10 -28.95
N ILE A 231 -5.93 11.16 -28.49
CA ILE A 231 -6.11 11.42 -27.05
C ILE A 231 -7.42 10.78 -26.62
N ASP A 232 -7.34 9.77 -25.78
CA ASP A 232 -8.51 9.10 -25.18
C ASP A 232 -9.00 9.86 -23.92
N TYR A 233 -8.08 10.54 -23.19
CA TYR A 233 -8.39 11.26 -21.95
C TYR A 233 -7.36 12.36 -21.66
N ILE A 234 -7.83 13.46 -21.12
CA ILE A 234 -7.01 14.51 -20.51
C ILE A 234 -7.67 14.98 -19.21
N GLY A 235 -6.89 15.14 -18.16
CA GLY A 235 -7.37 15.63 -16.88
C GLY A 235 -6.26 16.26 -16.06
N PHE A 236 -6.65 17.04 -15.06
CA PHE A 236 -5.72 17.79 -14.22
C PHE A 236 -5.91 17.43 -12.75
N TRP A 237 -4.82 17.43 -12.00
CA TRP A 237 -4.83 17.25 -10.56
C TRP A 237 -3.66 17.99 -9.93
N ASP A 238 -3.78 18.29 -8.64
CA ASP A 238 -2.74 18.98 -7.91
C ASP A 238 -1.88 18.00 -7.14
N LEU A 239 -0.58 18.06 -7.41
CA LEU A 239 0.41 17.30 -6.67
C LEU A 239 0.50 17.85 -5.24
N ARG A 240 0.34 16.98 -4.26
CA ARG A 240 0.30 17.35 -2.85
C ARG A 240 1.15 16.42 -2.02
N PHE A 241 1.83 16.99 -1.05
CA PHE A 241 2.17 16.29 0.17
C PHE A 241 1.18 16.74 1.24
N ALA A 242 0.35 15.83 1.67
CA ALA A 242 -0.65 16.09 2.67
C ALA A 242 -0.59 15.01 3.74
N HIS A 243 -0.63 15.39 5.01
CA HIS A 243 -0.56 14.45 6.11
C HIS A 243 -1.46 14.93 7.24
N ALA A 244 -2.48 14.15 7.58
CA ALA A 244 -3.36 14.43 8.71
C ALA A 244 -2.58 14.25 10.02
N ASP A 245 -2.82 15.13 10.98
CA ASP A 245 -2.15 15.06 12.29
C ASP A 245 -2.57 13.82 13.09
N ASN A 246 -3.75 13.27 12.78
CA ASN A 246 -4.29 12.07 13.40
C ASN A 246 -5.23 11.34 12.44
N TYR A 247 -5.26 10.02 12.47
CA TYR A 247 -6.13 9.20 11.64
C TYR A 247 -7.42 8.76 12.34
N ARG A 248 -7.59 9.17 13.62
CA ARG A 248 -8.76 8.86 14.43
C ARG A 248 -9.23 10.04 15.24
N LYS A 249 -10.55 10.26 15.32
CA LYS A 249 -11.19 11.18 16.26
C LYS A 249 -12.45 10.56 16.85
N GLY A 250 -12.34 10.00 18.04
CA GLY A 250 -13.46 9.26 18.65
C GLY A 250 -13.83 8.02 17.83
N ARG A 251 -15.03 8.02 17.27
CA ARG A 251 -15.57 6.93 16.44
C ARG A 251 -15.33 7.14 14.93
N VAL A 252 -14.68 8.23 14.55
CA VAL A 252 -14.36 8.57 13.18
C VAL A 252 -12.91 8.18 12.88
N PHE A 253 -12.71 7.48 11.78
CA PHE A 253 -11.40 7.14 11.21
C PHE A 253 -11.30 7.71 9.81
N ILE A 254 -10.08 7.95 9.34
CA ILE A 254 -9.77 8.33 7.96
C ILE A 254 -8.69 7.40 7.41
N ALA A 255 -8.76 7.06 6.12
CA ALA A 255 -7.84 6.15 5.46
C ALA A 255 -7.52 6.61 4.03
N GLY A 256 -6.40 6.15 3.49
CA GLY A 256 -5.93 6.51 2.15
C GLY A 256 -5.75 8.02 1.98
N ASP A 257 -6.12 8.57 0.84
CA ASP A 257 -5.94 9.99 0.52
C ASP A 257 -6.70 10.94 1.47
N ALA A 258 -7.71 10.47 2.20
CA ALA A 258 -8.34 11.24 3.26
C ALA A 258 -7.40 11.50 4.45
N ALA A 259 -6.47 10.59 4.72
CA ALA A 259 -5.48 10.68 5.78
C ALA A 259 -4.14 11.25 5.29
N HIS A 260 -3.70 10.87 4.10
CA HIS A 260 -2.38 11.21 3.60
C HIS A 260 -2.34 11.18 2.07
N ALA A 261 -1.58 12.09 1.48
CA ALA A 261 -1.32 12.11 0.05
C ALA A 261 0.14 12.48 -0.23
N HIS A 262 0.69 11.96 -1.29
CA HIS A 262 2.03 12.28 -1.77
C HIS A 262 2.11 12.12 -3.30
N PRO A 263 3.13 12.68 -3.96
CA PRO A 263 3.39 12.42 -5.36
C PRO A 263 3.41 10.92 -5.70
N PRO A 264 2.97 10.50 -6.89
CA PRO A 264 2.80 9.09 -7.25
C PRO A 264 4.11 8.32 -7.45
N TYR A 265 5.22 8.87 -6.99
CA TYR A 265 6.55 8.27 -7.09
C TYR A 265 6.62 6.95 -6.32
N GLY A 266 7.20 5.92 -6.95
CA GLY A 266 7.33 4.60 -6.37
C GLY A 266 6.04 3.78 -6.30
N GLY A 267 4.87 4.37 -6.65
CA GLY A 267 3.57 3.67 -6.57
C GLY A 267 3.12 3.34 -5.15
N TYR A 268 3.56 4.13 -4.16
CA TYR A 268 3.26 3.86 -2.75
C TYR A 268 1.81 4.20 -2.36
N GLY A 269 1.17 5.20 -3.00
CA GLY A 269 -0.10 5.78 -2.53
C GLY A 269 -1.22 4.76 -2.39
N VAL A 270 -1.61 4.11 -3.48
CA VAL A 270 -2.69 3.12 -3.47
C VAL A 270 -2.37 1.94 -2.56
N ASN A 271 -1.12 1.49 -2.53
CA ASN A 271 -0.69 0.39 -1.67
C ASN A 271 -0.79 0.75 -0.19
N MET A 272 -0.45 1.99 0.17
CA MET A 272 -0.63 2.49 1.54
C MET A 272 -2.11 2.57 1.93
N GLY A 273 -2.99 2.98 1.02
CA GLY A 273 -4.43 2.96 1.24
C GLY A 273 -4.98 1.55 1.48
N PHE A 274 -4.51 0.56 0.74
CA PHE A 274 -4.88 -0.85 0.99
C PHE A 274 -4.37 -1.35 2.35
N GLU A 275 -3.15 -0.99 2.72
CA GLU A 275 -2.61 -1.34 4.04
C GLU A 275 -3.33 -0.60 5.18
N ASP A 276 -3.79 0.65 4.98
CA ASP A 276 -4.65 1.33 5.95
C ASP A 276 -5.95 0.57 6.17
N ALA A 277 -6.64 0.22 5.09
CA ALA A 277 -7.88 -0.54 5.16
C ALA A 277 -7.68 -1.88 5.86
N ARG A 278 -6.61 -2.58 5.53
CA ARG A 278 -6.27 -3.87 6.10
C ARG A 278 -5.92 -3.80 7.59
N ASN A 279 -5.13 -2.80 7.99
CA ASN A 279 -4.75 -2.56 9.37
C ASN A 279 -5.95 -2.15 10.23
N LEU A 280 -6.86 -1.31 9.69
CA LEU A 280 -8.04 -0.81 10.40
C LEU A 280 -9.16 -1.84 10.51
N ALA A 281 -9.44 -2.58 9.44
CA ALA A 281 -10.62 -3.45 9.34
C ALA A 281 -10.67 -4.51 10.45
N TRP A 282 -9.57 -5.23 10.71
CA TRP A 282 -9.55 -6.25 11.75
C TRP A 282 -9.67 -5.65 13.15
N LYS A 283 -9.14 -4.44 13.38
CA LYS A 283 -9.23 -3.74 14.67
C LYS A 283 -10.65 -3.28 14.97
N LEU A 284 -11.36 -2.80 13.93
CA LEU A 284 -12.78 -2.49 14.03
C LEU A 284 -13.59 -3.76 14.30
N ALA A 285 -13.35 -4.83 13.55
CA ALA A 285 -14.01 -6.13 13.77
C ALA A 285 -13.77 -6.65 15.18
N ALA A 286 -12.53 -6.57 15.69
CA ALA A 286 -12.20 -6.94 17.06
C ALA A 286 -13.00 -6.17 18.10
N SER A 287 -13.12 -4.85 17.90
CA SER A 287 -13.88 -3.98 18.79
C SER A 287 -15.40 -4.26 18.74
N LEU A 288 -15.94 -4.47 17.55
CA LEU A 288 -17.34 -4.80 17.32
C LEU A 288 -17.72 -6.17 17.92
N ASN A 289 -16.79 -7.14 17.86
CA ASN A 289 -16.97 -8.47 18.43
C ASN A 289 -16.60 -8.55 19.94
N GLY A 290 -16.22 -7.42 20.56
CA GLY A 290 -16.05 -7.30 22.01
C GLY A 290 -14.72 -7.83 22.56
N TRP A 291 -13.77 -8.24 21.72
CA TRP A 291 -12.43 -8.66 22.16
C TRP A 291 -11.33 -7.60 21.91
N GLY A 292 -11.61 -6.56 21.13
CA GLY A 292 -10.80 -5.37 20.99
C GLY A 292 -11.30 -4.20 21.83
N ASN A 293 -10.46 -3.21 22.06
CA ASN A 293 -10.78 -2.02 22.84
C ASN A 293 -10.22 -0.73 22.20
N ASP A 294 -10.44 0.41 22.84
CA ASP A 294 -9.96 1.70 22.36
C ASP A 294 -8.42 1.78 22.22
N ALA A 295 -7.66 1.08 23.06
CA ALA A 295 -6.21 1.05 22.94
C ALA A 295 -5.78 0.32 21.67
N LEU A 296 -6.47 -0.78 21.30
CA LEU A 296 -6.26 -1.45 20.03
C LEU A 296 -6.57 -0.53 18.83
N LEU A 297 -7.70 0.16 18.88
CA LEU A 297 -8.11 1.08 17.81
C LEU A 297 -7.14 2.26 17.64
N ASN A 298 -6.55 2.77 18.73
CA ASN A 298 -5.57 3.85 18.67
C ASN A 298 -4.28 3.43 17.95
N THR A 299 -3.92 2.15 18.00
CA THR A 299 -2.72 1.67 17.29
C THR A 299 -2.83 1.79 15.77
N TYR A 300 -4.04 1.96 15.21
CA TYR A 300 -4.18 2.29 13.78
C TYR A 300 -3.44 3.57 13.43
N ASN A 301 -3.69 4.63 14.18
CA ASN A 301 -2.97 5.89 14.01
C ASN A 301 -1.46 5.71 14.21
N ASP A 302 -1.05 5.10 15.32
CA ASP A 302 0.37 5.01 15.70
C ASP A 302 1.19 4.22 14.67
N GLU A 303 0.60 3.17 14.10
CA GLU A 303 1.25 2.32 13.10
C GLU A 303 1.27 2.99 11.72
N ARG A 304 0.12 3.44 11.23
CA ARG A 304 -0.01 3.90 9.85
C ARG A 304 0.55 5.30 9.62
N HIS A 305 0.38 6.20 10.59
CA HIS A 305 0.98 7.53 10.56
C HIS A 305 2.52 7.48 10.53
N ALA A 306 3.12 6.58 11.32
CA ALA A 306 4.57 6.40 11.35
C ALA A 306 5.11 5.84 10.02
N VAL A 307 4.41 4.85 9.42
CA VAL A 307 4.78 4.29 8.12
C VAL A 307 4.69 5.34 7.02
N PHE A 308 3.61 6.14 7.00
CA PHE A 308 3.48 7.21 6.00
C PHE A 308 4.59 8.26 6.15
N SER A 309 4.83 8.76 7.37
CA SER A 309 5.89 9.75 7.62
C SER A 309 7.25 9.25 7.13
N SER A 310 7.58 8.00 7.46
CA SER A 310 8.84 7.37 7.05
C SER A 310 8.93 7.20 5.52
N THR A 311 7.84 6.81 4.86
CA THR A 311 7.79 6.67 3.39
C THR A 311 8.00 8.03 2.72
N ARG A 312 7.28 9.06 3.19
CA ARG A 312 7.41 10.42 2.68
C ARG A 312 8.85 10.93 2.78
N ASP A 313 9.45 10.81 3.96
CA ASP A 313 10.73 11.47 4.26
C ASP A 313 11.92 10.70 3.69
N ASN A 314 11.94 9.36 3.83
CA ASN A 314 13.09 8.53 3.47
C ASN A 314 13.09 8.07 2.01
N PHE A 315 11.93 8.06 1.36
CA PHE A 315 11.82 7.57 -0.04
C PHE A 315 11.40 8.68 -0.99
N ILE A 316 10.21 9.27 -0.83
CA ILE A 316 9.65 10.18 -1.83
C ILE A 316 10.34 11.54 -1.83
N SER A 317 10.37 12.24 -0.70
CA SER A 317 11.00 13.56 -0.60
C SER A 317 12.50 13.51 -0.83
N LYS A 318 13.14 12.44 -0.36
CA LYS A 318 14.57 12.22 -0.59
C LYS A 318 14.84 12.05 -2.08
N MET A 319 14.08 11.25 -2.79
CA MET A 319 14.26 10.98 -4.21
C MET A 319 14.11 12.25 -5.05
N ILE A 320 13.06 13.05 -4.80
CA ILE A 320 12.86 14.32 -5.50
C ILE A 320 14.07 15.27 -5.28
N LYS A 321 14.58 15.35 -4.06
CA LYS A 321 15.74 16.19 -3.73
C LYS A 321 17.02 15.67 -4.39
N ASP A 322 17.25 14.37 -4.37
CA ASP A 322 18.42 13.73 -4.97
C ASP A 322 18.40 13.88 -6.50
N ASP A 323 17.24 13.78 -7.13
CA ASP A 323 17.07 13.99 -8.57
C ASP A 323 17.32 15.46 -8.93
N ALA A 324 16.75 16.40 -8.21
CA ALA A 324 16.98 17.82 -8.42
C ALA A 324 18.46 18.18 -8.27
N ALA A 325 19.10 17.70 -7.21
CA ALA A 325 20.51 17.95 -6.96
C ALA A 325 21.42 17.34 -8.05
N PHE A 326 21.12 16.12 -8.49
CA PHE A 326 21.86 15.47 -9.55
C PHE A 326 21.81 16.27 -10.86
N LEU A 327 20.60 16.63 -11.31
CA LEU A 327 20.39 17.35 -12.55
C LEU A 327 20.93 18.79 -12.54
N ALA A 328 21.03 19.42 -11.35
CA ALA A 328 21.65 20.73 -11.19
C ALA A 328 23.18 20.67 -11.28
N ASN A 329 23.79 19.60 -10.79
CA ASN A 329 25.25 19.47 -10.71
C ASN A 329 25.86 18.83 -11.96
N TYR A 330 25.17 17.92 -12.62
CA TYR A 330 25.68 17.14 -13.77
C TYR A 330 24.86 17.44 -15.02
N ASP A 331 25.56 17.82 -16.09
CA ASP A 331 24.96 18.13 -17.39
C ASP A 331 25.89 17.61 -18.50
N PRO A 332 25.43 16.67 -19.37
CA PRO A 332 26.27 16.11 -20.41
C PRO A 332 26.68 17.11 -21.46
N GLU A 333 25.93 18.21 -21.67
CA GLU A 333 26.31 19.29 -22.59
C GLU A 333 27.45 20.14 -22.05
N ARG A 334 27.58 20.21 -20.72
CA ARG A 334 28.64 20.98 -20.03
C ARG A 334 29.92 20.16 -19.82
N ASP A 335 29.77 18.94 -19.33
CA ASP A 335 30.86 17.99 -19.07
C ASP A 335 30.33 16.54 -19.17
N GLN A 336 30.48 15.96 -20.35
CA GLN A 336 29.99 14.60 -20.64
C GLN A 336 30.69 13.55 -19.78
N PHE A 337 32.00 13.66 -19.57
CA PHE A 337 32.74 12.66 -18.81
C PHE A 337 32.34 12.61 -17.35
N ASP A 338 32.20 13.75 -16.69
CA ASP A 338 31.79 13.82 -15.30
C ASP A 338 30.33 13.39 -15.12
N PHE A 339 29.45 13.76 -16.07
CA PHE A 339 28.08 13.29 -16.11
C PHE A 339 28.01 11.76 -16.24
N GLU A 340 28.68 11.16 -17.21
CA GLU A 340 28.64 9.71 -17.42
C GLU A 340 29.16 8.92 -16.21
N LYS A 341 30.22 9.40 -15.59
CA LYS A 341 30.75 8.82 -14.35
C LYS A 341 29.74 8.88 -13.19
N ALA A 342 29.09 10.02 -13.01
CA ALA A 342 28.07 10.20 -11.97
C ALA A 342 26.81 9.39 -12.27
N TRP A 343 26.38 9.33 -13.54
CA TRP A 343 25.25 8.55 -13.99
C TRP A 343 25.47 7.04 -13.78
N ALA A 344 26.64 6.52 -14.15
CA ALA A 344 27.00 5.13 -13.92
C ALA A 344 26.98 4.74 -12.43
N LYS A 345 27.37 5.68 -11.55
CA LYS A 345 27.27 5.48 -10.09
C LYS A 345 25.82 5.44 -9.64
N ARG A 346 24.97 6.28 -10.21
CA ARG A 346 23.55 6.37 -9.90
C ARG A 346 22.76 5.15 -10.40
N ALA A 347 23.11 4.62 -11.56
CA ALA A 347 22.46 3.48 -12.20
C ALA A 347 22.72 2.13 -11.52
N LYS A 348 23.42 2.11 -10.38
CA LYS A 348 23.61 0.87 -9.59
C LYS A 348 22.30 0.40 -8.99
N PRO A 349 22.17 -0.92 -8.69
CA PRO A 349 20.98 -1.49 -8.07
C PRO A 349 20.52 -0.66 -6.89
N GLN A 350 19.25 -0.31 -6.88
CA GLN A 350 18.74 0.69 -5.95
C GLN A 350 18.43 0.08 -4.61
N ASP A 351 19.00 0.66 -3.59
CA ASP A 351 18.70 0.36 -2.20
C ASP A 351 17.23 0.60 -1.84
N GLU A 352 16.51 1.42 -2.62
CA GLU A 352 15.12 1.79 -2.37
C GLU A 352 14.20 0.57 -2.23
N VAL A 353 14.18 -0.33 -3.23
CA VAL A 353 13.35 -1.54 -3.19
C VAL A 353 13.79 -2.47 -2.05
N MET A 354 15.10 -2.55 -1.83
CA MET A 354 15.69 -3.41 -0.80
C MET A 354 15.49 -2.88 0.62
N LEU A 355 15.36 -1.56 0.78
CA LEU A 355 15.20 -0.91 2.08
C LEU A 355 13.75 -0.55 2.42
N TYR A 356 12.85 -0.52 1.43
CA TYR A 356 11.46 -0.24 1.69
C TYR A 356 10.77 -1.44 2.33
N LEU A 357 10.63 -1.38 3.65
CA LEU A 357 10.04 -2.45 4.46
C LEU A 357 9.15 -1.85 5.56
N PRO A 358 7.86 -1.59 5.27
CA PRO A 358 6.90 -1.14 6.27
C PRO A 358 6.85 -2.09 7.46
N ASN A 359 6.90 -1.51 8.67
CA ASN A 359 6.88 -2.29 9.89
C ASN A 359 6.23 -1.53 11.06
N TYR A 360 5.78 -2.27 12.06
CA TYR A 360 5.13 -1.80 13.27
C TYR A 360 5.91 -2.16 14.54
N ALA A 361 7.25 -2.20 14.45
CA ALA A 361 8.11 -2.64 15.55
C ALA A 361 7.94 -1.82 16.85
N GLY A 362 7.53 -0.55 16.73
CA GLY A 362 7.25 0.34 17.88
C GLY A 362 5.81 0.31 18.39
N SER A 363 4.93 -0.51 17.81
CA SER A 363 3.52 -0.58 18.21
C SER A 363 3.36 -1.22 19.59
N SER A 364 2.42 -0.68 20.39
CA SER A 364 2.11 -1.19 21.75
C SER A 364 1.51 -2.61 21.76
N ILE A 365 0.98 -3.06 20.62
CA ILE A 365 0.42 -4.41 20.43
C ILE A 365 1.40 -5.40 19.80
N VAL A 366 2.66 -5.01 19.72
CA VAL A 366 3.75 -5.78 19.13
C VAL A 366 4.89 -5.88 20.14
N LYS A 367 5.46 -7.05 20.30
CA LYS A 367 6.65 -7.23 21.13
C LYS A 367 7.93 -7.10 20.27
N GLY A 368 8.03 -5.98 19.58
CA GLY A 368 9.16 -5.64 18.73
C GLY A 368 10.21 -4.79 19.47
N ILE A 369 11.31 -4.52 18.76
CA ILE A 369 12.39 -3.62 19.20
C ILE A 369 12.54 -2.55 18.11
N GLY A 370 12.50 -1.29 18.51
CA GLY A 370 12.65 -0.14 17.60
C GLY A 370 11.39 0.70 17.48
N SER A 371 11.29 1.45 16.40
CA SER A 371 10.15 2.30 16.06
C SER A 371 9.45 1.79 14.80
N SER A 372 8.16 2.06 14.68
CA SER A 372 7.41 1.82 13.45
C SER A 372 7.87 2.76 12.32
N GLY A 373 7.84 2.30 11.09
CA GLY A 373 8.27 3.08 9.93
C GLY A 373 8.27 2.26 8.64
N ALA A 374 8.96 2.77 7.61
CA ALA A 374 9.02 2.15 6.29
C ALA A 374 10.43 1.68 5.88
N VAL A 375 11.44 1.92 6.73
CA VAL A 375 12.82 1.54 6.43
C VAL A 375 13.18 0.26 7.16
N GLY A 376 13.72 -0.72 6.44
CA GLY A 376 14.14 -1.99 7.00
C GLY A 376 15.02 -2.78 6.03
N LYS A 377 15.41 -3.96 6.46
CA LYS A 377 16.16 -4.91 5.64
C LYS A 377 15.35 -6.20 5.54
N HIS A 378 15.00 -6.59 4.32
CA HIS A 378 14.30 -7.84 4.06
C HIS A 378 15.10 -9.04 4.59
N CYS A 379 14.42 -9.92 5.29
CA CYS A 379 14.98 -11.18 5.79
C CYS A 379 13.86 -12.20 5.97
N PHE A 380 14.23 -13.47 6.08
CA PHE A 380 13.25 -14.53 6.35
C PHE A 380 12.98 -14.71 7.84
N GLU A 381 13.82 -14.16 8.70
CA GLU A 381 13.63 -14.27 10.16
C GLU A 381 12.28 -13.64 10.58
N ALA A 382 11.53 -14.36 11.38
CA ALA A 382 10.32 -13.84 11.99
C ALA A 382 10.66 -12.78 13.05
N LYS A 383 10.33 -11.54 12.76
CA LYS A 383 10.56 -10.40 13.65
C LYS A 383 9.24 -9.73 14.00
N ALA A 384 9.00 -9.53 15.28
CA ALA A 384 7.81 -8.84 15.75
C ALA A 384 7.75 -7.42 15.17
N GLY A 385 6.58 -7.04 14.62
CA GLY A 385 6.34 -5.80 13.90
C GLY A 385 6.58 -5.87 12.39
N TYR A 386 7.13 -6.95 11.88
CA TYR A 386 7.35 -7.15 10.45
C TYR A 386 6.34 -8.12 9.85
N HIS A 387 6.21 -8.08 8.54
CA HIS A 387 5.39 -9.02 7.79
C HIS A 387 5.98 -10.43 7.87
N LEU A 388 5.13 -11.46 7.98
CA LEU A 388 5.59 -12.84 7.97
C LEU A 388 6.17 -13.19 6.60
N ALA A 389 7.41 -13.66 6.53
CA ALA A 389 7.97 -14.17 5.29
C ALA A 389 7.31 -15.52 4.91
N PRO A 390 7.03 -15.77 3.61
CA PRO A 390 6.44 -17.03 3.16
C PRO A 390 7.37 -18.20 3.42
N ALA A 391 6.77 -19.38 3.66
CA ALA A 391 7.48 -20.64 3.73
C ALA A 391 6.62 -21.75 3.14
N GLU A 392 7.24 -22.61 2.36
CA GLU A 392 6.62 -23.84 1.90
C GLU A 392 6.73 -24.91 3.00
N LEU A 393 5.62 -25.56 3.25
CA LEU A 393 5.51 -26.65 4.21
C LEU A 393 5.86 -28.00 3.56
N ASN A 394 6.03 -29.05 4.38
CA ASN A 394 6.39 -30.39 3.89
C ASN A 394 5.35 -31.00 2.94
N ASP A 395 4.12 -30.52 2.95
CA ASP A 395 3.03 -30.95 2.10
C ASP A 395 2.84 -30.09 0.83
N GLY A 396 3.80 -29.17 0.57
CA GLY A 396 3.81 -28.30 -0.60
C GLY A 396 2.89 -27.07 -0.50
N ARG A 397 2.13 -26.89 0.60
CA ARG A 397 1.34 -25.68 0.81
C ARG A 397 2.19 -24.53 1.30
N ASN A 398 1.86 -23.30 0.90
CA ASN A 398 2.45 -22.13 1.51
C ASN A 398 1.78 -21.85 2.85
N ILE A 399 2.54 -21.34 3.83
CA ILE A 399 1.99 -20.98 5.15
C ILE A 399 0.79 -20.01 5.03
N TYR A 400 0.81 -19.13 4.05
CA TYR A 400 -0.29 -18.18 3.80
C TYR A 400 -1.60 -18.86 3.41
N ASP A 401 -1.58 -20.11 2.94
CA ASP A 401 -2.79 -20.91 2.70
C ASP A 401 -3.46 -21.36 4.00
N LEU A 402 -2.71 -21.32 5.07
CA LEU A 402 -3.12 -21.80 6.37
C LEU A 402 -3.37 -20.69 7.40
N LEU A 403 -2.96 -19.44 7.14
CA LEU A 403 -3.28 -18.33 8.04
C LEU A 403 -4.81 -18.15 8.15
N GLY A 404 -5.29 -17.84 9.36
CA GLY A 404 -6.70 -17.56 9.61
C GLY A 404 -7.10 -16.12 9.29
N GLU A 405 -8.39 -15.85 9.36
CA GLU A 405 -8.93 -14.48 9.26
C GLU A 405 -8.62 -13.65 10.50
N ASP A 406 -8.43 -14.33 11.63
CA ASP A 406 -8.11 -13.78 12.94
C ASP A 406 -6.63 -14.03 13.29
N PHE A 407 -6.29 -13.95 14.56
CA PHE A 407 -4.94 -14.30 15.00
C PHE A 407 -4.59 -15.75 14.67
N THR A 408 -3.35 -15.95 14.19
CA THR A 408 -2.79 -17.30 13.98
C THR A 408 -1.53 -17.45 14.81
N LEU A 409 -1.51 -18.44 15.67
CA LEU A 409 -0.32 -18.87 16.40
C LEU A 409 0.34 -20.03 15.66
N ILE A 410 1.56 -19.82 15.21
CA ILE A 410 2.39 -20.85 14.56
C ILE A 410 3.35 -21.38 15.61
N LEU A 411 3.36 -22.72 15.79
CA LEU A 411 4.20 -23.43 16.74
C LEU A 411 4.96 -24.55 16.02
N ASP A 412 6.15 -24.88 16.55
CA ASP A 412 6.79 -26.17 16.23
C ASP A 412 5.83 -27.32 16.57
N ASP A 413 5.77 -28.36 15.73
CA ASP A 413 4.86 -29.50 15.88
C ASP A 413 5.00 -30.26 17.21
N LYS A 414 6.15 -30.10 17.88
CA LYS A 414 6.47 -30.67 19.19
C LYS A 414 5.94 -29.87 20.39
N MET A 415 5.35 -28.72 20.15
CA MET A 415 4.89 -27.79 21.22
C MET A 415 3.38 -27.95 21.49
N GLU A 416 2.98 -29.12 22.00
CA GLU A 416 1.58 -29.44 22.27
C GLU A 416 1.04 -28.69 23.49
N ASN A 417 1.81 -28.68 24.59
CA ASN A 417 1.43 -28.00 25.83
C ASN A 417 1.24 -26.47 25.59
N GLU A 418 2.11 -25.88 24.80
CA GLU A 418 2.01 -24.45 24.43
C GLU A 418 0.77 -24.17 23.55
N ALA A 419 0.39 -25.13 22.71
CA ALA A 419 -0.84 -25.04 21.92
C ALA A 419 -2.09 -25.06 22.82
N GLU A 420 -2.14 -25.95 23.80
CA GLU A 420 -3.24 -26.02 24.78
C GLU A 420 -3.30 -24.77 25.67
N GLU A 421 -2.14 -24.30 26.17
CA GLU A 421 -2.05 -23.04 26.93
C GLU A 421 -2.58 -21.85 26.11
N ALA A 422 -2.20 -21.77 24.85
CA ALA A 422 -2.64 -20.69 23.97
C ALA A 422 -4.14 -20.73 23.70
N GLN A 423 -4.72 -21.90 23.47
CA GLN A 423 -6.16 -22.05 23.27
C GLN A 423 -6.95 -21.69 24.52
N SER A 424 -6.48 -22.14 25.69
CA SER A 424 -7.07 -21.79 26.99
C SER A 424 -7.01 -20.29 27.26
N ALA A 425 -5.88 -19.66 26.99
CA ALA A 425 -5.70 -18.21 27.12
C ALA A 425 -6.62 -17.43 26.14
N ALA A 426 -6.68 -17.85 24.88
CA ALA A 426 -7.54 -17.25 23.89
C ALA A 426 -9.03 -17.36 24.26
N HIS A 427 -9.46 -18.53 24.75
CA HIS A 427 -10.80 -18.73 25.25
C HIS A 427 -11.13 -17.79 26.42
N SER A 428 -10.23 -17.68 27.41
CA SER A 428 -10.42 -16.80 28.57
C SER A 428 -10.47 -15.30 28.23
N LEU A 429 -9.84 -14.91 27.13
CA LEU A 429 -9.81 -13.55 26.60
C LEU A 429 -10.88 -13.29 25.51
N ASN A 430 -11.66 -14.31 25.17
CA ASN A 430 -12.63 -14.28 24.05
C ASN A 430 -12.00 -13.89 22.70
N ILE A 431 -10.75 -14.29 22.46
CA ILE A 431 -10.02 -13.99 21.23
C ILE A 431 -10.17 -15.16 20.26
N PRO A 432 -10.60 -14.94 19.01
CA PRO A 432 -10.54 -15.96 17.99
C PRO A 432 -9.07 -16.24 17.63
N LEU A 433 -8.61 -17.46 17.88
CA LEU A 433 -7.23 -17.90 17.67
C LEU A 433 -7.19 -19.21 16.88
N LYS A 434 -6.51 -19.18 15.74
CA LYS A 434 -6.11 -20.39 15.03
C LYS A 434 -4.73 -20.82 15.50
N VAL A 435 -4.59 -22.07 15.88
CA VAL A 435 -3.28 -22.65 16.25
C VAL A 435 -2.84 -23.59 15.13
N LEU A 436 -1.66 -23.31 14.57
CA LEU A 436 -1.00 -24.13 13.55
C LEU A 436 0.27 -24.75 14.15
N ARG A 437 0.34 -26.08 14.15
CA ARG A 437 1.56 -26.80 14.45
C ARG A 437 2.23 -27.20 13.14
N VAL A 438 3.46 -26.76 12.94
CA VAL A 438 4.20 -26.98 11.69
C VAL A 438 5.53 -27.66 11.96
N SER A 439 5.86 -28.64 11.14
CA SER A 439 7.15 -29.29 11.21
C SER A 439 8.26 -28.35 10.74
N MET A 440 9.40 -28.39 11.40
CA MET A 440 10.57 -27.56 11.13
C MET A 440 11.29 -27.98 9.86
N SER A 441 10.65 -27.78 8.71
CA SER A 441 11.24 -27.91 7.37
C SER A 441 12.44 -26.96 7.20
N LYS A 442 13.18 -27.10 6.12
CA LYS A 442 14.27 -26.18 5.77
C LYS A 442 13.78 -24.74 5.64
N GLU A 443 12.61 -24.55 5.02
CA GLU A 443 12.00 -23.24 4.81
C GLU A 443 11.51 -22.61 6.13
N VAL A 444 10.80 -23.39 6.97
CA VAL A 444 10.30 -22.93 8.28
C VAL A 444 11.45 -22.55 9.22
N LYS A 445 12.56 -23.27 9.19
CA LYS A 445 13.76 -22.95 9.99
C LYS A 445 14.35 -21.57 9.66
N ARG A 446 14.09 -21.02 8.48
CA ARG A 446 14.54 -19.66 8.11
C ARG A 446 13.90 -18.58 8.97
N TRP A 447 12.74 -18.82 9.57
CA TRP A 447 12.10 -17.89 10.50
C TRP A 447 12.89 -17.70 11.81
N ALA A 448 13.79 -18.61 12.15
CA ALA A 448 14.58 -18.58 13.38
C ALA A 448 13.74 -18.42 14.67
N ALA A 449 12.49 -18.87 14.64
CA ALA A 449 11.54 -18.83 15.75
C ALA A 449 10.70 -20.10 15.77
N THR A 450 10.29 -20.55 16.97
CA THR A 450 9.43 -21.73 17.17
C THR A 450 8.03 -21.35 17.65
N VAL A 451 7.83 -20.09 18.04
CA VAL A 451 6.55 -19.50 18.46
C VAL A 451 6.37 -18.19 17.75
N ILE A 452 5.36 -18.09 16.88
CA ILE A 452 5.08 -16.88 16.11
C ILE A 452 3.59 -16.57 16.21
N LEU A 453 3.23 -15.42 16.76
CA LEU A 453 1.85 -14.91 16.74
C LEU A 453 1.69 -13.94 15.58
N VAL A 454 0.89 -14.32 14.60
CA VAL A 454 0.58 -13.54 13.41
C VAL A 454 -0.77 -12.85 13.58
N ARG A 455 -0.83 -11.56 13.29
CA ARG A 455 -2.04 -10.72 13.31
C ARG A 455 -2.89 -11.01 12.06
N PRO A 456 -4.18 -10.61 12.06
CA PRO A 456 -5.05 -10.72 10.89
C PRO A 456 -4.54 -10.00 9.64
N ASP A 457 -3.73 -8.94 9.80
CA ASP A 457 -3.07 -8.21 8.71
C ASP A 457 -1.71 -8.81 8.30
N HIS A 458 -1.38 -10.01 8.78
CA HIS A 458 -0.18 -10.79 8.51
C HIS A 458 1.13 -10.20 9.07
N PHE A 459 1.05 -9.17 9.91
CA PHE A 459 2.21 -8.72 10.68
C PHE A 459 2.39 -9.58 11.93
N ILE A 460 3.61 -9.75 12.34
CA ILE A 460 3.98 -10.55 13.51
C ILE A 460 3.82 -9.72 14.78
N ALA A 461 2.93 -10.12 15.69
CA ALA A 461 2.81 -9.51 17.01
C ALA A 461 3.90 -9.98 17.96
N PHE A 462 4.30 -11.25 17.84
CA PHE A 462 5.32 -11.88 18.67
C PHE A 462 6.08 -12.95 17.90
N ALA A 463 7.40 -13.02 18.07
CA ALA A 463 8.24 -14.11 17.62
C ALA A 463 9.28 -14.48 18.71
N GLY A 464 9.51 -15.76 18.95
CA GLY A 464 10.45 -16.23 19.94
C GLY A 464 10.79 -17.71 19.79
N GLN A 465 11.85 -18.13 20.50
CA GLN A 465 12.30 -19.52 20.50
C GLN A 465 11.91 -20.27 21.77
N ASN A 466 11.23 -19.64 22.74
CA ASN A 466 11.21 -20.21 24.10
C ASN A 466 9.84 -20.26 24.77
N LYS A 467 9.64 -21.32 25.54
CA LYS A 467 8.60 -21.65 26.52
C LYS A 467 8.38 -20.60 27.64
N LYS A 468 9.20 -19.53 27.72
CA LYS A 468 9.20 -18.60 28.87
C LYS A 468 8.18 -17.47 28.80
N ALA A 469 7.53 -17.22 27.66
CA ALA A 469 6.57 -16.15 27.56
C ALA A 469 5.14 -16.72 27.70
N SER A 470 4.41 -16.34 28.73
CA SER A 470 3.01 -16.72 28.92
C SER A 470 2.16 -16.35 27.72
N MET A 471 1.47 -17.30 27.11
CA MET A 471 0.56 -17.08 25.97
C MET A 471 -0.54 -16.09 26.34
N TYR A 472 -1.04 -16.13 27.56
CA TYR A 472 -2.00 -15.15 28.07
C TYR A 472 -1.47 -13.72 27.96
N ASN A 473 -0.22 -13.47 28.39
CA ASN A 473 0.38 -12.13 28.31
C ASN A 473 0.64 -11.68 26.88
N ILE A 474 1.02 -12.59 25.99
CA ILE A 474 1.25 -12.30 24.57
C ILE A 474 -0.08 -11.88 23.92
N LEU A 475 -1.13 -12.67 24.10
CA LEU A 475 -2.47 -12.38 23.55
C LEU A 475 -3.06 -11.11 24.14
N THR A 476 -2.95 -10.92 25.46
CA THR A 476 -3.41 -9.68 26.14
C THR A 476 -2.75 -8.44 25.55
N MET A 477 -1.44 -8.47 25.29
CA MET A 477 -0.72 -7.39 24.64
C MET A 477 -1.22 -7.18 23.20
N ALA A 478 -1.36 -8.26 22.43
CA ALA A 478 -1.70 -8.20 21.01
C ALA A 478 -3.10 -7.60 20.73
N ILE A 479 -3.99 -7.62 21.72
CA ILE A 479 -5.32 -6.98 21.64
C ILE A 479 -5.39 -5.61 22.33
N GLY A 480 -4.25 -5.04 22.73
CA GLY A 480 -4.19 -3.71 23.34
C GLY A 480 -4.63 -3.65 24.81
N HIS A 481 -4.76 -4.78 25.51
CA HIS A 481 -5.07 -4.78 26.92
C HIS A 481 -3.82 -4.52 27.76
N LYS A 482 -3.92 -3.70 28.79
CA LYS A 482 -2.81 -3.48 29.73
C LYS A 482 -2.59 -4.76 30.54
N ARG A 483 -1.32 -5.13 30.74
CA ARG A 483 -0.96 -6.19 31.69
C ARG A 483 -1.63 -5.92 33.03
N ARG A 484 -2.39 -6.88 33.55
CA ARG A 484 -2.67 -6.90 34.98
C ARG A 484 -1.34 -7.16 35.68
N VAL A 485 -0.75 -6.13 36.26
CA VAL A 485 0.37 -6.28 37.20
C VAL A 485 -0.27 -6.96 38.41
N LYS A 486 0.06 -8.24 38.64
CA LYS A 486 -0.20 -8.92 39.91
C LYS A 486 0.81 -8.48 40.92
#